data_3ecbf1bfaca6dce040b02834ef20543b
#
_entry.id   3ecbf1bfaca6dce040b02834ef20543b
#
_cell.length_a   1.000
_cell.length_b   1.000
_cell.length_c   1.000
_cell.angle_alpha   90.00
_cell.angle_beta   90.00
_cell.angle_gamma   90.00
#
_symmetry.space_group_name_H-M   'P 1'
#
loop_
_entity.id
_entity.type
_entity.pdbx_description
1 polymer ?
#
loop_
_entity_poly.entity_id
_entity_poly.type
_entity_poly.pdbx_seq_one_letter_code
_entity_poly.pdbx_strand_id
1 'polypeptide(L)'
;MPKFLIQATYTPEGTKGLLKEGASGRRAAVDQVVTGLGGTVEAMYFAFGEDDLVLIVDFPDPVSMAAVSLTVKASGALHTRATPLLTLDEIDEATRRQVTFRAPGA
;
A
#
# COMPACT_ATOMS: atom_id res chain seq x y z
N MET A 1 -13.44 4.34 -3.15
CA MET A 1 -12.39 4.47 -2.12
C MET A 1 -11.03 4.53 -2.79
N PRO A 2 -10.12 5.36 -2.31
CA PRO A 2 -8.75 5.38 -2.85
C PRO A 2 -8.07 4.03 -2.74
N LYS A 3 -7.35 3.68 -3.80
CA LYS A 3 -6.64 2.41 -3.92
C LYS A 3 -5.14 2.65 -3.87
N PHE A 4 -4.40 1.77 -3.20
CA PHE A 4 -2.96 1.88 -3.04
C PHE A 4 -2.27 0.57 -3.36
N LEU A 5 -1.14 0.67 -4.07
CA LEU A 5 -0.20 -0.43 -4.20
C LEU A 5 0.81 -0.30 -3.06
N ILE A 6 0.89 -1.30 -2.21
CA ILE A 6 1.88 -1.34 -1.13
C ILE A 6 2.95 -2.36 -1.50
N GLN A 7 4.20 -1.91 -1.47
CA GLN A 7 5.37 -2.77 -1.68
C GLN A 7 6.23 -2.71 -0.43
N ALA A 8 6.60 -3.85 0.10
CA ALA A 8 7.29 -3.92 1.37
C ALA A 8 8.50 -4.85 1.31
N THR A 9 9.53 -4.44 2.05
CA THR A 9 10.75 -5.23 2.25
C THR A 9 10.90 -5.49 3.74
N TYR A 10 11.07 -6.75 4.11
CA TYR A 10 11.27 -7.13 5.50
C TYR A 10 12.68 -6.83 5.96
N THR A 11 12.81 -6.32 7.18
CA THR A 11 14.08 -6.30 7.89
C THR A 11 14.39 -7.72 8.37
N PRO A 12 15.63 -8.02 8.85
CA PRO A 12 15.90 -9.34 9.46
C PRO A 12 14.94 -9.67 10.60
N GLU A 13 14.57 -8.69 11.42
CA GLU A 13 13.62 -8.90 12.51
C GLU A 13 12.23 -9.24 11.99
N GLY A 14 11.78 -8.55 10.94
CA GLY A 14 10.49 -8.82 10.30
C GLY A 14 10.48 -10.22 9.66
N THR A 15 11.57 -10.62 9.03
CA THR A 15 11.71 -11.95 8.43
C THR A 15 11.62 -13.06 9.47
N LYS A 16 12.24 -12.87 10.63
CA LYS A 16 12.14 -13.82 11.74
C LYS A 16 10.69 -13.98 12.19
N GLY A 17 9.96 -12.88 12.27
CA GLY A 17 8.54 -12.91 12.60
C GLY A 17 7.71 -13.65 11.55
N LEU A 18 7.99 -13.43 10.27
CA LEU A 18 7.32 -14.14 9.18
C LEU A 18 7.58 -15.65 9.23
N LEU A 19 8.82 -16.06 9.51
CA LEU A 19 9.16 -17.48 9.66
C LEU A 19 8.39 -18.12 10.80
N LYS A 20 8.11 -17.36 11.86
CA LYS A 20 7.40 -17.84 13.03
C LYS A 20 5.90 -17.96 12.80
N GLU A 21 5.27 -16.94 12.20
CA GLU A 21 3.80 -16.91 12.05
C GLU A 21 3.29 -17.43 10.71
N GLY A 22 4.14 -17.46 9.69
CA GLY A 22 3.77 -17.89 8.34
C GLY A 22 2.94 -16.85 7.57
N ALA A 23 2.71 -17.14 6.30
CA ALA A 23 1.99 -16.23 5.39
C ALA A 23 0.53 -16.06 5.79
N SER A 24 -0.15 -17.13 6.22
CA SER A 24 -1.56 -17.05 6.63
C SER A 24 -1.73 -16.18 7.87
N GLY A 25 -0.82 -16.31 8.84
CA GLY A 25 -0.82 -15.45 10.03
C GLY A 25 -0.58 -13.98 9.66
N ARG A 26 0.33 -13.73 8.73
CA ARG A 26 0.61 -12.39 8.24
C ARG A 26 -0.60 -11.79 7.53
N ARG A 27 -1.29 -12.58 6.69
CA ARG A 27 -2.50 -12.13 6.00
C ARG A 27 -3.59 -11.74 7.00
N ALA A 28 -3.81 -12.56 8.02
CA ALA A 28 -4.81 -12.27 9.04
C ALA A 28 -4.51 -10.96 9.76
N ALA A 29 -3.25 -10.70 10.10
CA ALA A 29 -2.83 -9.47 10.75
C ALA A 29 -3.04 -8.25 9.85
N VAL A 30 -2.71 -8.37 8.56
CA VAL A 30 -2.91 -7.29 7.58
C VAL A 30 -4.39 -7.00 7.39
N ASP A 31 -5.22 -8.03 7.26
CA ASP A 31 -6.68 -7.84 7.15
C ASP A 31 -7.24 -7.10 8.35
N GLN A 32 -6.77 -7.42 9.55
CA GLN A 32 -7.22 -6.77 10.77
C GLN A 32 -6.87 -5.28 10.78
N VAL A 33 -5.67 -4.93 10.37
CA VAL A 33 -5.23 -3.53 10.29
C VAL A 33 -6.08 -2.76 9.27
N VAL A 34 -6.24 -3.32 8.09
CA VAL A 34 -6.93 -2.65 6.99
C VAL A 34 -8.43 -2.51 7.28
N THR A 35 -9.09 -3.58 7.73
CA THR A 35 -10.52 -3.53 8.06
C THR A 35 -10.80 -2.64 9.26
N GLY A 36 -9.87 -2.57 10.21
CA GLY A 36 -9.98 -1.68 11.37
C GLY A 36 -10.03 -0.21 10.99
N LEU A 37 -9.53 0.16 9.82
CA LEU A 37 -9.57 1.52 9.30
C LEU A 37 -10.65 1.68 8.20
N GLY A 38 -11.54 0.71 8.06
CA GLY A 38 -12.64 0.77 7.10
C GLY A 38 -12.22 0.43 5.67
N GLY A 39 -11.07 -0.19 5.49
CA GLY A 39 -10.56 -0.58 4.18
C GLY A 39 -10.75 -2.06 3.86
N THR A 40 -10.27 -2.46 2.70
CA THR A 40 -10.27 -3.86 2.24
C THR A 40 -8.94 -4.19 1.56
N VAL A 41 -8.51 -5.44 1.69
CA VAL A 41 -7.37 -5.97 0.96
C VAL A 41 -7.89 -6.62 -0.32
N GLU A 42 -7.53 -6.05 -1.46
CA GLU A 42 -7.95 -6.59 -2.76
C GLU A 42 -7.07 -7.77 -3.18
N ALA A 43 -5.76 -7.66 -2.96
CA ALA A 43 -4.80 -8.69 -3.35
C ALA A 43 -3.58 -8.60 -2.44
N MET A 44 -2.95 -9.75 -2.17
CA MET A 44 -1.73 -9.83 -1.39
C MET A 44 -0.90 -11.02 -1.87
N TYR A 45 0.36 -10.75 -2.22
CA TYR A 45 1.31 -11.74 -2.70
C TYR A 45 2.68 -11.52 -2.08
N PHE A 46 3.39 -12.62 -1.84
CA PHE A 46 4.82 -12.56 -1.52
C PHE A 46 5.63 -12.64 -2.80
N ALA A 47 6.80 -12.02 -2.79
CA ALA A 47 7.70 -11.97 -3.93
C ALA A 47 9.13 -12.23 -3.47
N PHE A 48 10.00 -12.58 -4.41
CA PHE A 48 11.43 -12.79 -4.14
C PHE A 48 12.27 -11.96 -5.12
N GLY A 49 11.85 -10.72 -5.35
CA GLY A 49 12.55 -9.75 -6.16
C GLY A 49 13.11 -8.64 -5.30
N GLU A 50 12.95 -7.42 -5.78
CA GLU A 50 13.36 -6.23 -5.05
C GLU A 50 12.53 -6.04 -3.77
N ASP A 51 11.24 -6.36 -3.84
CA ASP A 51 10.34 -6.33 -2.68
C ASP A 51 9.96 -7.75 -2.29
N ASP A 52 9.58 -7.92 -1.03
CA ASP A 52 9.20 -9.22 -0.47
C ASP A 52 7.69 -9.42 -0.43
N LEU A 53 6.95 -8.34 -0.37
CA LEU A 53 5.50 -8.35 -0.22
C LEU A 53 4.88 -7.29 -1.11
N VAL A 54 3.82 -7.66 -1.81
CA VAL A 54 3.07 -6.75 -2.67
C VAL A 54 1.60 -6.92 -2.35
N LEU A 55 0.90 -5.82 -2.06
CA LEU A 55 -0.53 -5.86 -1.86
C LEU A 55 -1.22 -4.65 -2.44
N ILE A 56 -2.50 -4.83 -2.75
CA ILE A 56 -3.38 -3.75 -3.21
C ILE A 56 -4.49 -3.63 -2.19
N VAL A 57 -4.68 -2.42 -1.68
CA VAL A 57 -5.66 -2.14 -0.64
C VAL A 57 -6.52 -0.94 -1.03
N ASP A 58 -7.74 -0.93 -0.51
CA ASP A 58 -8.62 0.23 -0.57
C ASP A 58 -8.74 0.81 0.83
N PHE A 59 -8.63 2.13 0.95
CA PHE A 59 -8.91 2.85 2.18
C PHE A 59 -9.93 3.95 1.94
N PRO A 60 -10.67 4.37 2.99
CA PRO A 60 -11.63 5.48 2.84
C PRO A 60 -10.96 6.78 2.45
N ASP A 61 -9.71 7.00 2.86
CA ASP A 61 -9.00 8.24 2.64
C ASP A 61 -7.48 8.05 2.69
N PRO A 62 -6.69 9.01 2.18
CA PRO A 62 -5.22 8.93 2.23
C PRO A 62 -4.64 8.98 3.64
N VAL A 63 -5.34 9.60 4.58
CA VAL A 63 -4.87 9.71 5.97
C VAL A 63 -4.77 8.33 6.62
N SER A 64 -5.74 7.45 6.34
CA SER A 64 -5.70 6.06 6.83
C SER A 64 -4.48 5.32 6.29
N MET A 65 -4.15 5.50 5.00
CA MET A 65 -2.95 4.90 4.41
C MET A 65 -1.68 5.44 5.07
N ALA A 66 -1.61 6.75 5.31
CA ALA A 66 -0.48 7.37 5.98
C ALA A 66 -0.31 6.84 7.42
N ALA A 67 -1.41 6.66 8.14
CA ALA A 67 -1.38 6.12 9.51
C ALA A 67 -0.77 4.71 9.53
N VAL A 68 -1.16 3.86 8.59
CA VAL A 68 -0.59 2.51 8.47
C VAL A 68 0.91 2.59 8.15
N SER A 69 1.29 3.42 7.19
CA SER A 69 2.70 3.57 6.79
C SER A 69 3.58 4.02 7.96
N LEU A 70 3.13 4.99 8.73
CA LEU A 70 3.87 5.50 9.89
C LEU A 70 4.01 4.43 10.97
N THR A 71 2.93 3.72 11.25
CA THR A 71 2.92 2.67 12.28
C THR A 71 3.85 1.51 11.89
N VAL A 72 3.79 1.09 10.64
CA VAL A 72 4.63 -0.01 10.15
C VAL A 72 6.11 0.39 10.16
N LYS A 73 6.43 1.61 9.71
CA LYS A 73 7.81 2.11 9.75
C LYS A 73 8.34 2.19 11.17
N ALA A 74 7.52 2.64 12.10
CA ALA A 74 7.91 2.76 13.51
C ALA A 74 8.23 1.41 14.15
N SER A 75 7.63 0.32 13.65
CA SER A 75 7.90 -1.02 14.16
C SER A 75 9.31 -1.53 13.86
N GLY A 76 9.93 -1.01 12.81
CA GLY A 76 11.25 -1.47 12.34
C GLY A 76 11.23 -2.85 11.67
N ALA A 77 10.06 -3.46 11.49
CA ALA A 77 9.95 -4.80 10.90
C ALA A 77 9.91 -4.79 9.38
N LEU A 78 9.43 -3.70 8.78
CA LEU A 78 9.29 -3.56 7.33
C LEU A 78 9.62 -2.15 6.89
N HIS A 79 10.10 -2.05 5.65
CA HIS A 79 10.17 -0.80 4.89
C HIS A 79 9.08 -0.87 3.83
N THR A 80 8.23 0.15 3.76
CA THR A 80 7.08 0.15 2.86
C THR A 80 7.10 1.35 1.92
N ARG A 81 6.54 1.13 0.72
CA ARG A 81 6.21 2.18 -0.24
C ARG A 81 4.73 2.04 -0.55
N ALA A 82 4.01 3.14 -0.55
CA ALA A 82 2.59 3.15 -0.89
C ALA A 82 2.40 4.08 -2.09
N THR A 83 1.91 3.52 -3.19
CA THR A 83 1.68 4.25 -4.43
C THR A 83 0.18 4.35 -4.65
N PRO A 84 -0.38 5.57 -4.77
CA PRO A 84 -1.78 5.73 -5.13
C PRO A 84 -2.04 5.16 -6.52
N LEU A 85 -3.13 4.42 -6.65
CA LEU A 85 -3.55 3.85 -7.92
C LEU A 85 -4.85 4.52 -8.36
N LEU A 86 -5.00 4.72 -9.65
CA LEU A 86 -6.20 5.28 -10.24
C LEU A 86 -6.86 4.25 -11.15
N THR A 87 -8.19 4.20 -11.12
CA THR A 87 -8.95 3.35 -12.03
C THR A 87 -8.90 3.93 -13.45
N LEU A 88 -9.25 3.11 -14.43
CA LEU A 88 -9.35 3.58 -15.81
C LEU A 88 -10.37 4.71 -15.94
N ASP A 89 -11.50 4.60 -15.22
CA ASP A 89 -12.53 5.64 -15.22
C ASP A 89 -12.03 6.95 -14.64
N GLU A 90 -11.23 6.89 -13.58
CA GLU A 90 -10.62 8.08 -12.99
C GLU A 90 -9.66 8.76 -13.97
N ILE A 91 -8.89 7.99 -14.71
CA ILE A 91 -8.01 8.54 -15.74
C ILE A 91 -8.81 9.14 -16.88
N ASP A 92 -9.89 8.49 -17.30
CA ASP A 92 -10.77 9.02 -18.32
C ASP A 92 -11.35 10.38 -17.87
N GLU A 93 -11.76 10.47 -16.61
CA GLU A 93 -12.22 11.74 -16.04
C GLU A 93 -11.12 12.79 -16.04
N ALA A 94 -9.90 12.41 -15.66
CA ALA A 94 -8.76 13.33 -15.64
C ALA A 94 -8.47 13.91 -17.03
N THR A 95 -8.63 13.12 -18.09
CA THR A 95 -8.41 13.59 -19.46
C THR A 95 -9.43 14.67 -19.88
N ARG A 96 -10.57 14.71 -19.20
CA ARG A 96 -11.63 15.71 -19.48
C ARG A 96 -11.49 16.97 -18.65
N ARG A 97 -10.59 16.99 -17.67
CA ARG A 97 -10.33 18.18 -16.87
C ARG A 97 -9.40 19.11 -17.60
N GLN A 98 -9.76 20.38 -17.64
CA GLN A 98 -8.98 21.39 -18.34
C GLN A 98 -7.89 21.92 -17.42
N VAL A 99 -6.65 21.89 -17.90
CA VAL A 99 -5.49 22.36 -17.13
C VAL A 99 -4.84 23.49 -17.92
N THR A 100 -4.67 24.65 -17.26
CA THR A 100 -3.91 25.76 -17.82
C THR A 100 -2.43 25.52 -17.48
N PHE A 101 -1.65 25.21 -18.49
CA PHE A 101 -0.23 24.87 -18.30
C PHE A 101 0.65 25.62 -19.27
N ARG A 102 1.69 26.22 -18.74
CA ARG A 102 2.76 26.82 -19.52
C ARG A 102 4.04 26.03 -19.30
N ALA A 103 4.60 25.49 -20.38
CA ALA A 103 5.84 24.70 -20.29
C ALA A 103 7.00 25.58 -19.79
N PRO A 104 7.96 25.01 -19.04
CA PRO A 104 9.13 25.77 -18.59
C PRO A 104 9.86 26.43 -19.77
N GLY A 105 10.10 27.75 -19.66
CA GLY A 105 10.77 28.50 -20.69
C GLY A 105 9.91 28.96 -21.85
N ALA A 106 8.63 28.64 -21.82
CA ALA A 106 7.69 29.07 -22.88
C ALA A 106 7.10 30.45 -22.62
#